data_c4bc7739d1627919fe5995c05db850ce
#
_entry.id   c4bc7739d1627919fe5995c05db850ce
#
_cell.length_a   1.000
_cell.length_b   1.000
_cell.length_c   1.000
_cell.angle_alpha   90.00
_cell.angle_beta   90.00
_cell.angle_gamma   90.00
#
_symmetry.space_group_name_H-M   'P 1'
#
loop_
_entity.id
_entity.type
_entity.pdbx_description
1 polymer ?
#
loop_
_entity_poly.entity_id
_entity_poly.type
_entity_poly.pdbx_seq_one_letter_code
_entity_poly.pdbx_strand_id
1 'polypeptide(L)'
;MIRIAIGSEPRLLNILRAAVRCRAHEAGVSHSDAEYLALAIDEAAANVIRHTYGGRHDAKMALEIRNMGNRLEFILDDWGPKVCEERIRPRPLDEVRPGGLGTFFIYSFMDECSYDQNFKEGNRLKLVKFLKRNGACRNEGSSTKSG
;
A
#
# COMPACT_ATOMS: atom_id res chain seq x y z
N MET A 1 -8.45 12.41 -4.47
CA MET A 1 -7.05 11.99 -4.61
C MET A 1 -6.17 12.90 -3.78
N ILE A 2 -5.25 12.32 -3.02
CA ILE A 2 -4.20 13.08 -2.33
C ILE A 2 -2.83 12.58 -2.75
N ARG A 3 -1.85 13.45 -2.70
CA ARG A 3 -0.45 13.11 -2.97
C ARG A 3 0.42 13.79 -1.90
N ILE A 4 1.29 13.00 -1.28
CA ILE A 4 2.17 13.45 -0.20
C ILE A 4 3.60 13.09 -0.58
N ALA A 5 4.47 14.10 -0.61
CA ALA A 5 5.90 13.89 -0.82
C ALA A 5 6.63 14.06 0.51
N ILE A 6 7.52 13.13 0.82
CA ILE A 6 8.34 13.16 2.03
C ILE A 6 9.79 12.84 1.69
N GLY A 7 10.70 13.25 2.58
CA GLY A 7 12.08 12.77 2.54
C GLY A 7 12.18 11.31 2.94
N SER A 8 13.31 10.68 2.65
CA SER A 8 13.54 9.26 2.93
C SER A 8 13.98 8.99 4.38
N GLU A 9 13.59 9.84 5.30
CA GLU A 9 13.86 9.63 6.72
C GLU A 9 12.81 8.69 7.33
N PRO A 10 13.22 7.62 8.01
CA PRO A 10 12.26 6.64 8.57
C PRO A 10 11.20 7.26 9.49
N ARG A 11 11.54 8.30 10.25
CA ARG A 11 10.60 8.98 11.13
C ARG A 11 9.41 9.61 10.40
N LEU A 12 9.58 9.94 9.11
CA LEU A 12 8.52 10.57 8.32
C LEU A 12 7.48 9.57 7.81
N LEU A 13 7.74 8.26 7.93
CA LEU A 13 6.78 7.23 7.53
C LEU A 13 5.50 7.29 8.35
N ASN A 14 5.53 7.84 9.56
CA ASN A 14 4.32 8.03 10.36
C ASN A 14 3.30 8.95 9.67
N ILE A 15 3.76 9.89 8.84
CA ILE A 15 2.90 10.77 8.06
C ILE A 15 2.13 9.97 7.01
N LEU A 16 2.82 9.06 6.33
CA LEU A 16 2.18 8.19 5.34
C LEU A 16 1.16 7.27 6.01
N ARG A 17 1.49 6.69 7.15
CA ARG A 17 0.56 5.83 7.91
C ARG A 17 -0.71 6.60 8.30
N ALA A 18 -0.55 7.82 8.81
CA ALA A 18 -1.69 8.65 9.21
C ALA A 18 -2.59 8.98 8.01
N ALA A 19 -2.00 9.31 6.87
CA ALA A 19 -2.74 9.59 5.64
C ALA A 19 -3.51 8.35 5.15
N VAL A 20 -2.89 7.19 5.18
CA VAL A 20 -3.54 5.93 4.78
C VAL A 20 -4.72 5.63 5.69
N ARG A 21 -4.55 5.73 7.02
CA ARG A 21 -5.65 5.50 7.99
C ARG A 21 -6.82 6.44 7.72
N CYS A 22 -6.53 7.71 7.53
CA CYS A 22 -7.54 8.73 7.28
C CYS A 22 -8.35 8.41 6.02
N ARG A 23 -7.66 8.14 4.91
CA ARG A 23 -8.33 7.85 3.64
C ARG A 23 -9.08 6.51 3.67
N ALA A 24 -8.54 5.53 4.36
CA ALA A 24 -9.22 4.24 4.54
C ALA A 24 -10.53 4.39 5.32
N HIS A 25 -10.50 5.14 6.42
CA HIS A 25 -11.72 5.41 7.19
C HIS A 25 -12.78 6.16 6.38
N GLU A 26 -12.39 7.15 5.61
CA GLU A 26 -13.30 7.87 4.71
C GLU A 26 -13.94 6.94 3.66
N ALA A 27 -13.21 5.92 3.24
CA ALA A 27 -13.70 4.93 2.28
C ALA A 27 -14.58 3.83 2.92
N GLY A 28 -14.79 3.90 4.22
CA GLY A 28 -15.61 2.92 4.95
C GLY A 28 -14.87 1.63 5.32
N VAL A 29 -13.56 1.62 5.23
CA VAL A 29 -12.74 0.47 5.62
C VAL A 29 -12.78 0.30 7.14
N SER A 30 -12.84 -0.94 7.62
CA SER A 30 -12.83 -1.24 9.06
C SER A 30 -11.54 -0.74 9.70
N HIS A 31 -11.59 -0.50 11.02
CA HIS A 31 -10.43 -0.05 11.76
C HIS A 31 -9.24 -1.02 11.61
N SER A 32 -9.48 -2.31 11.74
CA SER A 32 -8.42 -3.31 11.61
C SER A 32 -7.83 -3.36 10.21
N ASP A 33 -8.65 -3.29 9.17
CA ASP A 33 -8.17 -3.28 7.79
C ASP A 33 -7.42 -1.98 7.47
N ALA A 34 -7.85 -0.85 8.02
CA ALA A 34 -7.13 0.42 7.88
C ALA A 34 -5.73 0.34 8.49
N GLU A 35 -5.58 -0.33 9.64
CA GLU A 35 -4.28 -0.56 10.26
C GLU A 35 -3.39 -1.48 9.40
N TYR A 36 -3.96 -2.51 8.80
CA TYR A 36 -3.22 -3.38 7.89
C TYR A 36 -2.78 -2.64 6.61
N LEU A 37 -3.64 -1.76 6.07
CA LEU A 37 -3.26 -0.92 4.93
C LEU A 37 -2.11 0.01 5.29
N ALA A 38 -2.19 0.65 6.45
CA ALA A 38 -1.12 1.53 6.93
C ALA A 38 0.20 0.76 7.08
N LEU A 39 0.15 -0.46 7.62
CA LEU A 39 1.32 -1.31 7.79
C LEU A 39 1.90 -1.74 6.44
N ALA A 40 1.07 -2.10 5.47
CA ALA A 40 1.52 -2.48 4.14
C ALA A 40 2.25 -1.33 3.44
N ILE A 41 1.70 -0.12 3.51
CA ILE A 41 2.34 1.06 2.91
C ILE A 41 3.63 1.42 3.66
N ASP A 42 3.63 1.31 4.98
CA ASP A 42 4.83 1.53 5.78
C ASP A 42 5.96 0.60 5.35
N GLU A 43 5.67 -0.67 5.18
CA GLU A 43 6.65 -1.66 4.75
C GLU A 43 7.15 -1.39 3.32
N ALA A 44 6.25 -1.02 2.41
CA ALA A 44 6.64 -0.66 1.04
C ALA A 44 7.58 0.55 1.03
N ALA A 45 7.26 1.59 1.82
CA ALA A 45 8.09 2.79 1.92
C ALA A 45 9.42 2.52 2.63
N ALA A 46 9.40 1.68 3.68
CA ALA A 46 10.62 1.27 4.36
C ALA A 46 11.54 0.48 3.42
N ASN A 47 10.98 -0.34 2.54
CA ASN A 47 11.74 -1.06 1.52
C ASN A 47 12.42 -0.10 0.53
N VAL A 48 11.75 0.99 0.15
CA VAL A 48 12.36 2.04 -0.68
C VAL A 48 13.59 2.60 0.03
N ILE A 49 13.47 2.95 1.29
CA ILE A 49 14.60 3.52 2.06
C ILE A 49 15.76 2.53 2.16
N ARG A 50 15.47 1.27 2.55
CA ARG A 50 16.50 0.25 2.79
C ARG A 50 17.16 -0.24 1.51
N HIS A 51 16.37 -0.54 0.49
CA HIS A 51 16.83 -1.27 -0.69
C HIS A 51 17.06 -0.36 -1.89
N THR A 52 16.15 0.55 -2.19
CA THR A 52 16.31 1.47 -3.32
C THR A 52 17.31 2.56 -3.01
N TYR A 53 17.22 3.16 -1.83
CA TYR A 53 18.09 4.26 -1.42
C TYR A 53 19.26 3.82 -0.55
N GLY A 54 19.37 2.53 -0.24
CA GLY A 54 20.51 2.00 0.54
C GLY A 54 20.64 2.62 1.93
N GLY A 55 19.52 3.04 2.54
CA GLY A 55 19.52 3.68 3.85
C GLY A 55 19.76 5.18 3.82
N ARG A 56 19.84 5.81 2.64
CA ARG A 56 20.03 7.27 2.53
C ARG A 56 18.78 8.00 3.01
N HIS A 57 19.00 9.09 3.76
CA HIS A 57 17.91 9.92 4.32
C HIS A 57 17.71 11.24 3.57
N ASP A 58 18.48 11.51 2.54
CA ASP A 58 18.45 12.75 1.75
C ASP A 58 17.70 12.62 0.41
N ALA A 59 17.10 11.48 0.16
CA ALA A 59 16.29 11.24 -1.01
C ALA A 59 14.81 11.55 -0.71
N LYS A 60 13.94 11.37 -1.68
CA LYS A 60 12.51 11.64 -1.52
C LYS A 60 11.66 10.52 -2.09
N MET A 61 10.43 10.44 -1.61
CA MET A 61 9.40 9.56 -2.16
C MET A 61 8.06 10.28 -2.11
N ALA A 62 7.09 9.80 -2.87
CA ALA A 62 5.74 10.35 -2.88
C ALA A 62 4.71 9.24 -2.87
N LEU A 63 3.69 9.40 -2.03
CA LEU A 63 2.55 8.49 -1.97
C LEU A 63 1.32 9.21 -2.49
N GLU A 64 0.65 8.60 -3.45
CA GLU A 64 -0.66 9.03 -3.93
C GLU A 64 -1.70 8.03 -3.50
N ILE A 65 -2.82 8.51 -2.97
CA ILE A 65 -3.94 7.68 -2.53
C ILE A 65 -5.18 8.09 -3.31
N ARG A 66 -5.78 7.15 -4.01
CA ARG A 66 -6.99 7.36 -4.80
C ARG A 66 -8.11 6.47 -4.27
N ASN A 67 -9.25 7.07 -4.01
CA ASN A 67 -10.48 6.32 -3.75
C ASN A 67 -11.27 6.24 -5.06
N MET A 68 -11.37 5.04 -5.62
CA MET A 68 -12.04 4.80 -6.91
C MET A 68 -13.49 4.35 -6.72
N GLY A 69 -14.01 4.36 -5.49
CA GLY A 69 -15.35 3.90 -5.14
C GLY A 69 -15.39 2.41 -4.83
N ASN A 70 -14.91 1.57 -5.72
CA ASN A 70 -14.85 0.11 -5.55
C ASN A 70 -13.51 -0.39 -5.05
N ARG A 71 -12.50 0.47 -5.01
CA ARG A 71 -11.15 0.11 -4.54
C ARG A 71 -10.38 1.34 -4.12
N LEU A 72 -9.38 1.14 -3.27
CA LEU A 72 -8.35 2.11 -2.96
C LEU A 72 -7.09 1.77 -3.75
N GLU A 73 -6.49 2.77 -4.35
CA GLU A 73 -5.21 2.64 -5.05
C GLU A 73 -4.16 3.47 -4.32
N PHE A 74 -3.01 2.84 -4.10
CA PHE A 74 -1.85 3.48 -3.48
C PHE A 74 -0.71 3.43 -4.48
N ILE A 75 -0.17 4.59 -4.82
CA ILE A 75 0.91 4.70 -5.79
C ILE A 75 2.10 5.30 -5.07
N LEU A 76 3.16 4.51 -4.92
CA LEU A 76 4.39 4.93 -4.25
C LEU A 76 5.48 5.13 -5.29
N ASP A 77 5.92 6.37 -5.42
CA ASP A 77 6.98 6.77 -6.34
C ASP A 77 8.29 7.00 -5.58
N ASP A 78 9.38 6.52 -6.14
CA ASP A 78 10.73 6.91 -5.77
C ASP A 78 11.53 7.27 -7.03
N TRP A 79 12.66 7.90 -6.84
CA TRP A 79 13.53 8.35 -7.92
C TRP A 79 14.90 7.69 -7.86
N GLY A 80 14.94 6.50 -7.29
CA GLY A 80 16.15 5.69 -7.19
C GLY A 80 16.37 4.77 -8.38
N PRO A 81 17.38 3.91 -8.29
CA PRO A 81 17.65 2.91 -9.32
C PRO A 81 16.48 1.97 -9.52
N LYS A 82 16.32 1.47 -10.73
CA LYS A 82 15.27 0.50 -11.04
C LYS A 82 15.42 -0.75 -10.20
N VAL A 83 14.31 -1.16 -9.57
CA VAL A 83 14.25 -2.41 -8.81
C VAL A 83 13.89 -3.57 -9.74
N CYS A 84 14.36 -4.76 -9.37
CA CYS A 84 13.98 -5.99 -10.03
C CYS A 84 12.66 -6.49 -9.43
N GLU A 85 11.64 -6.76 -10.25
CA GLU A 85 10.33 -7.27 -9.78
C GLU A 85 10.46 -8.53 -8.94
N GLU A 86 11.46 -9.36 -9.20
CA GLU A 86 11.70 -10.59 -8.45
C GLU A 86 11.96 -10.34 -6.95
N ARG A 87 12.41 -9.14 -6.59
CA ARG A 87 12.67 -8.79 -5.18
C ARG A 87 11.40 -8.56 -4.37
N ILE A 88 10.28 -8.28 -5.03
CA ILE A 88 9.01 -8.02 -4.36
C ILE A 88 8.09 -9.23 -4.30
N ARG A 89 8.37 -10.29 -5.06
CA ARG A 89 7.56 -11.51 -5.00
C ARG A 89 7.74 -12.19 -3.65
N PRO A 90 6.63 -12.66 -3.03
CA PRO A 90 6.73 -13.40 -1.79
C PRO A 90 7.58 -14.65 -2.02
N ARG A 91 8.54 -14.86 -1.13
CA ARG A 91 9.35 -16.08 -1.14
C ARG A 91 8.61 -17.18 -0.41
N PRO A 92 8.88 -18.46 -0.75
CA PRO A 92 8.38 -19.56 0.06
C PRO A 92 8.70 -19.35 1.55
N LEU A 93 7.77 -19.70 2.44
CA LEU A 93 7.92 -19.50 3.88
C LEU A 93 9.10 -20.24 4.49
N ASP A 94 9.65 -21.23 3.80
CA ASP A 94 10.85 -21.95 4.20
C ASP A 94 12.16 -21.20 3.91
N GLU A 95 12.11 -20.14 3.10
CA GLU A 95 13.25 -19.25 2.86
C GLU A 95 13.19 -18.03 3.76
N VAL A 96 13.76 -18.13 4.95
CA VAL A 96 13.83 -17.01 5.89
C VAL A 96 14.98 -16.10 5.49
N ARG A 97 14.65 -14.91 4.95
CA ARG A 97 15.62 -13.86 4.68
C ARG A 97 15.16 -12.55 5.32
N PRO A 98 16.10 -11.69 5.77
CA PRO A 98 15.76 -10.36 6.29
C PRO A 98 14.90 -9.57 5.29
N GLY A 99 13.79 -9.01 5.74
CA GLY A 99 12.88 -8.21 4.92
C GLY A 99 11.87 -9.01 4.09
N GLY A 100 12.03 -10.36 3.99
CA GLY A 100 11.12 -11.20 3.21
C GLY A 100 9.70 -11.26 3.77
N LEU A 101 9.55 -11.18 5.10
CA LEU A 101 8.24 -11.22 5.77
C LEU A 101 7.41 -9.97 5.49
N GLY A 102 8.05 -8.79 5.43
CA GLY A 102 7.35 -7.55 5.12
C GLY A 102 6.78 -7.55 3.70
N THR A 103 7.58 -7.99 2.73
CA THR A 103 7.14 -8.12 1.33
C THR A 103 6.03 -9.16 1.22
N PHE A 104 6.16 -10.28 1.91
CA PHE A 104 5.11 -11.30 1.99
C PHE A 104 3.80 -10.72 2.52
N PHE A 105 3.87 -9.90 3.57
CA PHE A 105 2.69 -9.25 4.15
C PHE A 105 1.99 -8.36 3.13
N ILE A 106 2.74 -7.53 2.39
CA ILE A 106 2.18 -6.65 1.35
C ILE A 106 1.40 -7.48 0.33
N TYR A 107 2.00 -8.55 -0.20
CA TYR A 107 1.36 -9.40 -1.19
C TYR A 107 0.16 -10.17 -0.64
N SER A 108 0.22 -10.58 0.62
CA SER A 108 -0.88 -11.32 1.25
C SER A 108 -2.09 -10.45 1.52
N PHE A 109 -1.87 -9.20 1.87
CA PHE A 109 -2.94 -8.29 2.26
C PHE A 109 -3.52 -7.51 1.09
N MET A 110 -2.66 -7.05 0.17
CA MET A 110 -3.12 -6.28 -0.99
C MET A 110 -3.68 -7.21 -2.07
N ASP A 111 -4.68 -6.73 -2.79
CA ASP A 111 -5.30 -7.51 -3.87
C ASP A 111 -4.49 -7.47 -5.16
N GLU A 112 -3.82 -6.36 -5.44
CA GLU A 112 -2.92 -6.21 -6.59
C GLU A 112 -1.66 -5.47 -6.19
N CYS A 113 -0.52 -5.92 -6.71
CA CYS A 113 0.79 -5.30 -6.55
C CYS A 113 1.53 -5.33 -7.88
N SER A 114 1.92 -4.18 -8.39
CA SER A 114 2.65 -4.12 -9.67
C SER A 114 3.55 -2.88 -9.74
N TYR A 115 4.63 -2.98 -10.52
CA TYR A 115 5.42 -1.82 -10.90
C TYR A 115 5.01 -1.33 -12.27
N ASP A 116 4.88 -0.01 -12.40
CA ASP A 116 4.62 0.63 -13.69
C ASP A 116 5.92 0.73 -14.48
N GLN A 117 6.05 -0.10 -15.50
CA GLN A 117 7.24 -0.14 -16.36
C GLN A 117 7.41 1.12 -17.21
N ASN A 118 6.36 1.91 -17.37
CA ASN A 118 6.40 3.16 -18.14
C ASN A 118 6.94 4.34 -17.33
N PHE A 119 7.05 4.22 -16.01
CA PHE A 119 7.64 5.25 -15.17
C PHE A 119 9.16 5.18 -15.28
N LYS A 120 9.77 6.11 -16.00
CA LYS A 120 11.20 6.06 -16.35
C LYS A 120 12.12 6.74 -15.34
N GLU A 121 11.58 7.62 -14.50
CA GLU A 121 12.37 8.47 -13.60
C GLU A 121 12.83 7.76 -12.32
N GLY A 122 12.31 6.59 -12.05
CA GLY A 122 12.59 5.80 -10.85
C GLY A 122 11.70 4.57 -10.83
N ASN A 123 11.06 4.33 -9.68
CA ASN A 123 10.15 3.21 -9.52
C ASN A 123 8.76 3.73 -9.10
N ARG A 124 7.75 3.14 -9.67
CA ARG A 124 6.35 3.41 -9.32
C ARG A 124 5.68 2.10 -8.97
N LEU A 125 5.44 1.91 -7.67
CA LEU A 125 4.75 0.75 -7.15
C LEU A 125 3.26 1.09 -7.00
N LYS A 126 2.40 0.28 -7.61
CA LYS A 126 0.96 0.40 -7.46
C LYS A 126 0.43 -0.75 -6.62
N LEU A 127 -0.27 -0.42 -5.55
CA LEU A 127 -0.93 -1.36 -4.65
C LEU A 127 -2.43 -1.08 -4.68
N VAL A 128 -3.23 -2.12 -4.78
CA VAL A 128 -4.69 -1.99 -4.87
C VAL A 128 -5.34 -2.84 -3.79
N LYS A 129 -6.34 -2.26 -3.11
CA LYS A 129 -7.19 -2.96 -2.17
C LYS A 129 -8.65 -2.79 -2.59
N PHE A 130 -9.34 -3.89 -2.89
CA PHE A 130 -10.75 -3.86 -3.23
C PHE A 130 -11.59 -3.56 -1.99
N LEU A 131 -12.61 -2.73 -2.17
CA LEU A 131 -13.53 -2.36 -1.10
C LEU A 131 -14.74 -3.29 -1.13
N LYS A 132 -15.18 -3.70 0.06
CA LYS A 132 -16.39 -4.51 0.19
C LYS A 132 -17.61 -3.64 -0.06
N ARG A 133 -18.59 -4.16 -0.84
CA ARG A 133 -19.85 -3.48 -1.05
C ARG A 133 -20.74 -3.63 0.19
N ASN A 134 -20.78 -2.59 1.00
CA ASN A 134 -21.65 -2.58 2.18
C ASN A 134 -23.15 -2.56 1.85
N GLY A 135 -23.51 -2.14 0.63
CA GLY A 135 -24.90 -2.02 0.21
C GLY A 135 -25.62 -3.34 -0.05
N ALA A 136 -24.88 -4.39 -0.47
CA ALA A 136 -25.49 -5.68 -0.80
C ALA A 136 -26.05 -6.41 0.43
N CYS A 137 -25.42 -6.25 1.59
CA CYS A 137 -25.87 -6.90 2.82
C CYS A 137 -27.12 -6.25 3.43
N ARG A 138 -27.39 -4.99 3.12
CA ARG A 138 -28.55 -4.28 3.66
C ARG A 138 -29.84 -4.60 2.94
N ASN A 139 -29.75 -4.91 1.66
CA ASN A 139 -30.92 -5.22 0.86
C ASN A 139 -31.49 -6.61 1.13
N GLU A 140 -30.64 -7.54 1.52
CA GLU A 140 -31.08 -8.90 1.85
C GLU A 140 -31.87 -8.95 3.16
N GLY A 141 -31.54 -8.08 4.11
CA GLY A 141 -32.21 -8.02 5.40
C GLY A 141 -33.62 -7.41 5.32
N SER A 142 -33.90 -6.61 4.32
CA SER A 142 -35.22 -5.97 4.20
C SER A 142 -36.26 -6.82 3.44
N SER A 143 -35.79 -7.80 2.68
CA SER A 143 -36.71 -8.62 1.88
C SER A 143 -37.38 -9.76 2.66
N THR A 144 -36.92 -10.04 3.86
CA THR A 144 -37.47 -11.16 4.66
C THR A 144 -38.62 -10.79 5.56
N LYS A 145 -39.09 -9.55 5.52
CA LYS A 145 -40.13 -9.07 6.44
C LYS A 145 -41.51 -8.90 5.82
N SER A 146 -41.72 -9.41 4.65
CA SER A 146 -42.98 -9.29 3.96
C SER A 146 -43.95 -10.43 4.26
N GLY A 147 -43.63 -11.25 5.23
CA GLY A 147 -44.52 -12.32 5.66
C GLY A 147 -45.52 -11.92 6.68
#